data_67a061aa3aa95bd6271bfae16b592eb3
#
_entry.id   67a061aa3aa95bd6271bfae16b592eb3
#
_cell.length_a   1.000
_cell.length_b   1.000
_cell.length_c   1.000
_cell.angle_alpha   90.00
_cell.angle_beta   90.00
_cell.angle_gamma   90.00
#
_symmetry.space_group_name_H-M   'P 1'
#
loop_
_entity.id
_entity.type
_entity.pdbx_description
1 polymer ?
#
loop_
_entity_poly.entity_id
_entity_poly.type
_entity_poly.pdbx_seq_one_letter_code
_entity_poly.pdbx_strand_id
1 'polypeptide(L)'
;ALMETKKATLKDVQAYDTVILGGGLYAGFIAGLNFLKKHYSKLQGKKVLVFAVGATEYDEKYIATLQDAQFKDELAALPLFYCRGAWDDSKMKPFHRFLINMGKKMMQKQKDPAMESMAEGLMGSAGQTADWTDEKYLAPILAELEK
;
A
#
# COMPACT_ATOMS: atom_id res chain seq x y z
N ALA A 1 10.96 9.87 -13.46
CA ALA A 1 11.52 10.48 -12.24
C ALA A 1 10.99 9.77 -10.99
N LEU A 2 11.76 9.73 -9.92
CA LEU A 2 11.36 9.25 -8.60
C LEU A 2 11.28 10.43 -7.63
N MET A 3 10.17 10.54 -6.91
CA MET A 3 9.92 11.65 -5.99
C MET A 3 9.28 11.14 -4.69
N GLU A 4 9.66 11.74 -3.57
CA GLU A 4 8.94 11.51 -2.31
C GLU A 4 7.60 12.25 -2.33
N THR A 5 6.49 11.56 -1.99
CA THR A 5 5.15 12.16 -1.97
C THR A 5 5.02 13.42 -1.10
N LYS A 6 5.82 13.50 -0.03
CA LYS A 6 5.84 14.68 0.85
C LYS A 6 6.46 15.92 0.20
N LYS A 7 7.28 15.74 -0.83
CA LYS A 7 7.98 16.81 -1.56
C LYS A 7 7.37 17.08 -2.93
N ALA A 8 6.65 16.08 -3.48
CA ALA A 8 6.02 16.19 -4.79
C ALA A 8 4.89 17.23 -4.78
N THR A 9 4.86 18.04 -5.82
CA THR A 9 3.76 18.97 -6.10
C THR A 9 2.92 18.47 -7.26
N LEU A 10 1.70 18.99 -7.39
CA LEU A 10 0.86 18.68 -8.55
C LEU A 10 1.58 19.02 -9.88
N LYS A 11 2.29 20.14 -9.93
CA LYS A 11 3.02 20.57 -11.12
C LYS A 11 4.08 19.55 -11.55
N ASP A 12 4.79 18.95 -10.57
CA ASP A 12 5.81 17.96 -10.86
C ASP A 12 5.22 16.72 -11.52
N VAL A 13 4.10 16.21 -11.01
CA VAL A 13 3.47 14.99 -11.56
C VAL A 13 2.71 15.27 -12.86
N GLN A 14 2.22 16.48 -13.08
CA GLN A 14 1.56 16.88 -14.33
C GLN A 14 2.50 16.87 -15.54
N ALA A 15 3.80 16.94 -15.32
CA ALA A 15 4.80 16.87 -16.40
C ALA A 15 4.95 15.47 -17.02
N TYR A 16 4.33 14.44 -16.45
CA TYR A 16 4.44 13.05 -16.90
C TYR A 16 3.09 12.50 -17.37
N ASP A 17 3.10 11.65 -18.41
CA ASP A 17 1.90 10.97 -18.90
C ASP A 17 1.49 9.80 -18.02
N THR A 18 2.45 9.19 -17.33
CA THR A 18 2.23 8.09 -16.40
C THR A 18 2.69 8.46 -15.00
N VAL A 19 1.82 8.23 -14.03
CA VAL A 19 2.05 8.47 -12.61
C VAL A 19 1.86 7.17 -11.84
N ILE A 20 2.90 6.74 -11.15
CA ILE A 20 2.84 5.54 -10.30
C ILE A 20 3.03 5.96 -8.86
N LEU A 21 2.04 5.69 -8.01
CA LEU A 21 2.16 5.88 -6.57
C LEU A 21 2.52 4.56 -5.92
N GLY A 22 3.69 4.51 -5.28
CA GLY A 22 4.09 3.41 -4.41
C GLY A 22 4.03 3.83 -2.95
N GLY A 23 3.43 3.01 -2.09
CA GLY A 23 3.33 3.33 -0.67
C GLY A 23 3.36 2.12 0.25
N GLY A 24 4.04 2.26 1.40
CA GLY A 24 3.97 1.25 2.46
C GLY A 24 2.56 1.14 3.04
N LEU A 25 2.16 -0.08 3.33
CA LEU A 25 0.87 -0.39 3.95
C LEU A 25 1.02 -0.39 5.47
N TYR A 26 0.33 0.51 6.15
CA TYR A 26 0.35 0.66 7.60
C TYR A 26 -1.07 0.65 8.17
N ALA A 27 -1.40 -0.36 8.97
CA ALA A 27 -2.70 -0.49 9.61
C ALA A 27 -3.90 -0.27 8.64
N GLY A 28 -3.80 -0.85 7.43
CA GLY A 28 -4.84 -0.72 6.41
C GLY A 28 -4.81 0.60 5.61
N PHE A 29 -3.78 1.45 5.77
CA PHE A 29 -3.62 2.68 5.01
C PHE A 29 -2.40 2.63 4.10
N ILE A 30 -2.55 3.10 2.87
CA ILE A 30 -1.45 3.21 1.90
C ILE A 30 -0.80 4.59 2.06
N ALA A 31 0.48 4.59 2.40
CA ALA A 31 1.24 5.83 2.55
C ALA A 31 1.26 6.62 1.23
N GLY A 32 1.01 7.91 1.31
CA GLY A 32 1.00 8.79 0.13
C GLY A 32 -0.31 8.82 -0.64
N LEU A 33 -1.28 7.92 -0.41
CA LEU A 33 -2.54 7.89 -1.15
C LEU A 33 -3.33 9.21 -1.05
N ASN A 34 -3.18 9.93 0.05
CA ASN A 34 -3.81 11.25 0.21
C ASN A 34 -3.36 12.27 -0.85
N PHE A 35 -2.16 12.11 -1.41
CA PHE A 35 -1.72 12.94 -2.53
C PHE A 35 -2.61 12.72 -3.76
N LEU A 36 -2.89 11.46 -4.11
CA LEU A 36 -3.83 11.15 -5.20
C LEU A 36 -5.24 11.61 -4.86
N LYS A 37 -5.76 11.30 -3.68
CA LYS A 37 -7.10 11.75 -3.26
C LYS A 37 -7.31 13.25 -3.45
N LYS A 38 -6.27 14.05 -3.20
CA LYS A 38 -6.32 15.51 -3.35
C LYS A 38 -6.20 16.00 -4.79
N HIS A 39 -5.50 15.26 -5.64
CA HIS A 39 -5.07 15.78 -6.93
C HIS A 39 -5.54 14.97 -8.14
N TYR A 40 -6.20 13.83 -7.93
CA TYR A 40 -6.53 12.90 -9.00
C TYR A 40 -7.42 13.51 -10.10
N SER A 41 -8.39 14.34 -9.73
CA SER A 41 -9.23 15.06 -10.71
C SER A 41 -8.43 15.92 -11.70
N LYS A 42 -7.23 16.34 -11.30
CA LYS A 42 -6.30 17.14 -12.13
C LYS A 42 -5.28 16.29 -12.90
N LEU A 43 -5.38 14.96 -12.79
CA LEU A 43 -4.55 13.98 -13.50
C LEU A 43 -5.36 13.23 -14.57
N GLN A 44 -6.54 13.73 -14.93
CA GLN A 44 -7.37 13.13 -15.97
C GLN A 44 -6.63 13.06 -17.32
N GLY A 45 -6.80 11.92 -18.02
CA GLY A 45 -6.08 11.63 -19.26
C GLY A 45 -4.67 11.07 -19.06
N LYS A 46 -4.19 10.96 -17.82
CA LYS A 46 -2.93 10.30 -17.49
C LYS A 46 -3.16 8.86 -17.06
N LYS A 47 -2.18 8.00 -17.33
CA LYS A 47 -2.16 6.65 -16.76
C LYS A 47 -1.72 6.75 -15.30
N VAL A 48 -2.59 6.34 -14.36
CA VAL A 48 -2.30 6.37 -12.93
C VAL A 48 -2.38 4.96 -12.38
N LEU A 49 -1.31 4.49 -11.74
CA LEU A 49 -1.22 3.18 -11.10
C LEU A 49 -0.89 3.37 -9.61
N VAL A 50 -1.37 2.46 -8.78
CA VAL A 50 -1.06 2.45 -7.35
C VAL A 50 -0.56 1.05 -6.96
N PHE A 51 0.53 0.99 -6.21
CA PHE A 51 0.92 -0.24 -5.54
C PHE A 51 1.16 -0.04 -4.05
N ALA A 52 0.73 -1.01 -3.26
CA ALA A 52 0.98 -1.08 -1.83
C ALA A 52 2.10 -2.07 -1.53
N VAL A 53 2.96 -1.73 -0.59
CA VAL A 53 4.02 -2.60 -0.09
C VAL A 53 3.69 -3.02 1.33
N GLY A 54 3.45 -4.30 1.56
CA GLY A 54 3.15 -4.85 2.89
C GLY A 54 4.06 -6.00 3.27
N ALA A 55 3.98 -6.47 4.51
CA ALA A 55 4.77 -7.58 5.03
C ALA A 55 4.04 -8.95 4.90
N THR A 56 2.72 -8.93 4.80
CA THR A 56 1.90 -10.15 4.71
C THR A 56 1.98 -10.79 3.32
N GLU A 57 1.62 -12.05 3.22
CA GLU A 57 1.42 -12.68 1.91
C GLU A 57 0.27 -12.03 1.14
N TYR A 58 0.28 -12.20 -0.19
CA TYR A 58 -0.81 -11.72 -1.03
C TYR A 58 -2.09 -12.48 -0.69
N ASP A 59 -3.14 -11.75 -0.39
CA ASP A 59 -4.49 -12.26 -0.21
C ASP A 59 -5.46 -11.38 -1.02
N GLU A 60 -6.10 -11.99 -2.01
CA GLU A 60 -6.99 -11.30 -2.95
C GLU A 60 -8.16 -10.62 -2.23
N LYS A 61 -8.77 -11.28 -1.26
CA LYS A 61 -9.91 -10.74 -0.49
C LYS A 61 -9.50 -9.55 0.35
N TYR A 62 -8.32 -9.64 0.96
CA TYR A 62 -7.77 -8.54 1.73
C TYR A 62 -7.46 -7.33 0.86
N ILE A 63 -6.84 -7.53 -0.31
CA ILE A 63 -6.52 -6.45 -1.25
C ILE A 63 -7.81 -5.81 -1.79
N ALA A 64 -8.82 -6.61 -2.14
CA ALA A 64 -10.12 -6.09 -2.55
C ALA A 64 -10.77 -5.24 -1.45
N THR A 65 -10.78 -5.73 -0.20
CA THR A 65 -11.30 -4.98 0.96
C THR A 65 -10.54 -3.67 1.18
N LEU A 66 -9.22 -3.70 1.05
CA LEU A 66 -8.36 -2.52 1.15
C LEU A 66 -8.68 -1.50 0.05
N GLN A 67 -8.85 -1.96 -1.18
CA GLN A 67 -9.19 -1.13 -2.32
C GLN A 67 -10.58 -0.49 -2.10
N ASP A 68 -11.58 -1.27 -1.76
CA ASP A 68 -12.92 -0.77 -1.48
C ASP A 68 -12.98 0.24 -0.33
N ALA A 69 -12.15 0.05 0.69
CA ALA A 69 -12.10 0.98 1.82
C ALA A 69 -11.43 2.30 1.48
N GLN A 70 -10.39 2.28 0.64
CA GLN A 70 -9.53 3.44 0.41
C GLN A 70 -9.73 4.15 -0.91
N PHE A 71 -10.17 3.42 -1.94
CA PHE A 71 -10.41 3.96 -3.28
C PHE A 71 -11.89 4.28 -3.42
N LYS A 72 -12.24 5.52 -3.16
CA LYS A 72 -13.61 6.04 -3.27
C LYS A 72 -13.72 6.99 -4.46
N ASP A 73 -14.95 7.20 -4.90
CA ASP A 73 -15.28 8.19 -5.94
C ASP A 73 -14.45 7.99 -7.22
N GLU A 74 -13.72 9.00 -7.62
CA GLU A 74 -12.89 9.00 -8.83
C GLU A 74 -11.75 7.98 -8.80
N LEU A 75 -11.30 7.56 -7.60
CA LEU A 75 -10.24 6.58 -7.44
C LEU A 75 -10.72 5.13 -7.56
N ALA A 76 -12.02 4.88 -7.49
CA ALA A 76 -12.59 3.51 -7.44
C ALA A 76 -12.19 2.64 -8.64
N ALA A 77 -11.95 3.25 -9.80
CA ALA A 77 -11.54 2.55 -11.02
C ALA A 77 -10.03 2.29 -11.11
N LEU A 78 -9.22 2.84 -10.19
CA LEU A 78 -7.77 2.64 -10.24
C LEU A 78 -7.39 1.22 -9.78
N PRO A 79 -6.50 0.54 -10.52
CA PRO A 79 -5.99 -0.75 -10.09
C PRO A 79 -5.05 -0.58 -8.87
N LEU A 80 -5.22 -1.46 -7.89
CA LEU A 80 -4.31 -1.58 -6.77
C LEU A 80 -3.46 -2.84 -6.94
N PHE A 81 -2.16 -2.66 -7.02
CA PHE A 81 -1.18 -3.75 -7.01
C PHE A 81 -0.60 -3.94 -5.61
N TYR A 82 -0.16 -5.13 -5.32
CA TYR A 82 0.46 -5.45 -4.04
C TYR A 82 1.84 -6.06 -4.25
N CYS A 83 2.82 -5.54 -3.53
CA CYS A 83 4.16 -6.08 -3.47
C CYS A 83 4.46 -6.50 -2.03
N ARG A 84 4.96 -7.71 -1.82
CA ARG A 84 5.47 -8.09 -0.51
C ARG A 84 6.85 -7.46 -0.32
N GLY A 85 7.03 -6.77 0.77
CA GLY A 85 8.26 -6.04 1.08
C GLY A 85 9.09 -6.72 2.15
N ALA A 86 9.96 -5.93 2.79
CA ALA A 86 10.77 -6.37 3.92
C ALA A 86 10.16 -5.90 5.24
N TRP A 87 10.47 -6.63 6.31
CA TRP A 87 10.13 -6.29 7.67
C TRP A 87 11.40 -6.22 8.52
N ASP A 88 11.59 -5.12 9.23
CA ASP A 88 12.71 -4.96 10.17
C ASP A 88 12.20 -4.28 11.44
N ASP A 89 11.94 -5.10 12.45
CA ASP A 89 11.40 -4.63 13.74
C ASP A 89 12.41 -3.75 14.49
N SER A 90 13.70 -3.95 14.26
CA SER A 90 14.77 -3.18 14.92
C SER A 90 14.81 -1.72 14.46
N LYS A 91 14.46 -1.47 13.20
CA LYS A 91 14.43 -0.11 12.58
C LYS A 91 13.11 0.61 12.76
N MET A 92 12.12 -0.04 13.36
CA MET A 92 10.79 0.53 13.52
C MET A 92 10.78 1.63 14.57
N LYS A 93 10.30 2.81 14.17
CA LYS A 93 10.14 3.94 15.09
C LYS A 93 9.09 3.60 16.17
N PRO A 94 9.26 4.07 17.43
CA PRO A 94 8.35 3.77 18.54
C PRO A 94 6.87 4.05 18.23
N PHE A 95 6.59 5.12 17.50
CA PHE A 95 5.23 5.49 17.09
C PHE A 95 4.61 4.45 16.13
N HIS A 96 5.38 3.95 15.16
CA HIS A 96 4.90 2.91 14.23
C HIS A 96 4.66 1.59 14.97
N ARG A 97 5.54 1.23 15.91
CA ARG A 97 5.37 0.05 16.77
C ARG A 97 4.09 0.16 17.62
N PHE A 98 3.82 1.34 18.17
CA PHE A 98 2.56 1.60 18.89
C PHE A 98 1.32 1.42 17.99
N LEU A 99 1.33 1.98 16.78
CA LEU A 99 0.22 1.83 15.82
C LEU A 99 -0.02 0.37 15.42
N ILE A 100 1.05 -0.39 15.18
CA ILE A 100 0.93 -1.81 14.85
C ILE A 100 0.36 -2.60 16.03
N ASN A 101 0.85 -2.35 17.24
CA ASN A 101 0.34 -3.02 18.44
C ASN A 101 -1.13 -2.66 18.72
N MET A 102 -1.54 -1.43 18.45
CA MET A 102 -2.93 -1.01 18.55
C MET A 102 -3.79 -1.70 17.47
N GLY A 103 -3.30 -1.76 16.23
CA GLY A 103 -3.95 -2.48 15.13
C GLY A 103 -4.13 -3.97 15.45
N LYS A 104 -3.09 -4.65 15.96
CA LYS A 104 -3.16 -6.05 16.43
C LYS A 104 -4.26 -6.26 17.48
N LYS A 105 -4.35 -5.36 18.47
CA LYS A 105 -5.41 -5.44 19.51
C LYS A 105 -6.82 -5.23 18.95
N MET A 106 -6.98 -4.37 17.96
CA MET A 106 -8.26 -4.17 17.29
C MET A 106 -8.66 -5.39 16.46
N MET A 107 -7.72 -5.98 15.73
CA MET A 107 -7.93 -7.18 14.91
C MET A 107 -8.34 -8.39 15.77
N GLN A 108 -7.71 -8.58 16.92
CA GLN A 108 -8.08 -9.65 17.86
C GLN A 108 -9.51 -9.54 18.43
N LYS A 109 -10.11 -8.35 18.37
CA LYS A 109 -11.49 -8.12 18.81
C LYS A 109 -12.53 -8.34 17.71
N GLN A 110 -12.13 -8.29 16.45
CA GLN A 110 -12.98 -8.57 15.30
C GLN A 110 -12.78 -10.02 14.89
N LYS A 111 -13.82 -10.85 15.02
CA LYS A 111 -13.83 -12.25 14.60
C LYS A 111 -14.01 -12.37 13.09
N ASP A 112 -13.13 -11.72 12.30
CA ASP A 112 -13.11 -11.83 10.85
C ASP A 112 -11.94 -12.74 10.46
N PRO A 113 -12.15 -13.88 9.78
CA PRO A 113 -11.10 -14.81 9.41
C PRO A 113 -9.98 -14.19 8.54
N ALA A 114 -10.31 -13.21 7.69
CA ALA A 114 -9.32 -12.51 6.87
C ALA A 114 -8.41 -11.61 7.74
N MET A 115 -8.99 -11.01 8.78
CA MET A 115 -8.26 -10.19 9.74
C MET A 115 -7.41 -11.05 10.69
N GLU A 116 -7.86 -12.27 11.00
CA GLU A 116 -7.13 -13.22 11.85
C GLU A 116 -5.86 -13.71 11.15
N SER A 117 -5.96 -14.12 9.88
CA SER A 117 -4.81 -14.50 9.05
C SER A 117 -3.77 -13.36 8.93
N MET A 118 -4.25 -12.13 8.78
CA MET A 118 -3.39 -10.95 8.72
C MET A 118 -2.71 -10.65 10.06
N ALA A 119 -3.44 -10.82 11.16
CA ALA A 119 -2.90 -10.67 12.52
C ALA A 119 -1.83 -11.73 12.81
N GLU A 120 -2.04 -12.98 12.39
CA GLU A 120 -1.06 -14.07 12.51
C GLU A 120 0.20 -13.78 11.69
N GLY A 121 0.07 -13.31 10.45
CA GLY A 121 1.20 -12.90 9.61
C GLY A 121 2.02 -11.77 10.24
N LEU A 122 1.35 -10.78 10.84
CA LEU A 122 2.00 -9.69 11.57
C LEU A 122 2.59 -10.12 12.91
N MET A 123 1.97 -11.08 13.60
CA MET A 123 2.47 -11.60 14.89
C MET A 123 3.69 -12.51 14.68
N GLY A 124 3.69 -13.32 13.62
CA GLY A 124 4.84 -14.16 13.24
C GLY A 124 6.09 -13.35 12.87
N SER A 125 5.93 -12.08 12.51
CA SER A 125 7.03 -11.17 12.15
C SER A 125 7.56 -10.36 13.33
N ALA A 126 6.94 -10.42 14.51
CA ALA A 126 7.35 -9.62 15.67
C ALA A 126 8.73 -10.07 16.19
N GLY A 127 9.66 -9.13 16.27
CA GLY A 127 11.05 -9.38 16.71
C GLY A 127 11.94 -10.00 15.64
N GLN A 128 11.50 -10.13 14.40
CA GLN A 128 12.24 -10.72 13.29
C GLN A 128 12.60 -9.67 12.24
N THR A 129 13.68 -9.94 11.53
CA THR A 129 14.02 -9.25 10.29
C THR A 129 13.80 -10.25 9.16
N ALA A 130 12.98 -9.87 8.19
CA ALA A 130 12.71 -10.69 7.02
C ALA A 130 12.63 -9.83 5.76
N ASP A 131 13.11 -10.36 4.64
CA ASP A 131 13.04 -9.74 3.33
C ASP A 131 12.34 -10.72 2.37
N TRP A 132 11.18 -10.31 1.88
CA TRP A 132 10.37 -11.05 0.90
C TRP A 132 10.25 -10.29 -0.42
N THR A 133 11.12 -9.29 -0.64
CA THR A 133 11.12 -8.55 -1.90
C THR A 133 11.47 -9.49 -3.05
N ASP A 134 10.71 -9.39 -4.14
CA ASP A 134 10.88 -10.24 -5.31
C ASP A 134 10.40 -9.47 -6.54
N GLU A 135 11.17 -9.53 -7.63
CA GLU A 135 10.84 -8.86 -8.90
C GLU A 135 9.52 -9.37 -9.51
N LYS A 136 9.08 -10.59 -9.16
CA LYS A 136 7.79 -11.14 -9.63
C LYS A 136 6.61 -10.23 -9.31
N TYR A 137 6.68 -9.45 -8.22
CA TYR A 137 5.62 -8.51 -7.86
C TYR A 137 5.51 -7.31 -8.82
N LEU A 138 6.54 -7.06 -9.62
CA LEU A 138 6.52 -6.01 -10.63
C LEU A 138 5.80 -6.44 -11.92
N ALA A 139 5.74 -7.74 -12.20
CA ALA A 139 5.19 -8.25 -13.45
C ALA A 139 3.77 -7.74 -13.75
N PRO A 140 2.79 -7.76 -12.83
CA PRO A 140 1.45 -7.23 -13.11
C PRO A 140 1.44 -5.70 -13.30
N ILE A 141 2.34 -4.97 -12.64
CA ILE A 141 2.47 -3.52 -12.80
C ILE A 141 3.02 -3.19 -14.20
N LEU A 142 4.06 -3.93 -14.63
CA LEU A 142 4.66 -3.77 -15.96
C LEU A 142 3.65 -4.12 -17.05
N ALA A 143 2.93 -5.22 -16.92
CA ALA A 143 1.88 -5.61 -17.86
C ALA A 143 0.77 -4.54 -17.98
N GLU A 144 0.44 -3.85 -16.90
CA GLU A 144 -0.53 -2.76 -16.95
C GLU A 144 0.03 -1.51 -17.63
N LEU A 145 1.34 -1.28 -17.52
CA LEU A 145 1.99 -0.14 -18.20
C LEU A 145 2.03 -0.31 -19.72
N GLU A 146 2.07 -1.54 -20.22
CA GLU A 146 2.13 -1.86 -21.65
C GLU A 146 0.77 -1.75 -22.37
N LYS A 147 -0.35 -1.68 -21.63
CA LYS A 147 -1.70 -1.42 -22.17
C LYS A 147 -1.88 0.05 -22.54
#